data_38146d4e32300404a64c0eb5b9f7b41b
#
_entry.id   38146d4e32300404a64c0eb5b9f7b41b
#
_cell.length_a   1.000
_cell.length_b   1.000
_cell.length_c   1.000
_cell.angle_alpha   90.00
_cell.angle_beta   90.00
_cell.angle_gamma   90.00
#
_symmetry.space_group_name_H-M   'P 1'
#
loop_
_entity.id
_entity.type
_entity.pdbx_description
1 polymer ?
#
loop_
_entity_poly.entity_id
_entity_poly.type
_entity_poly.pdbx_seq_one_letter_code
_entity_poly.pdbx_strand_id
1 'polypeptide(L)'
;MITRLRLAAVLMMGAAIAGCKSDGELVVDQGVGITAIRTACPAVGVPDYTGDITTFRVPGDVSASNIDVTASITNVRSTCDEGSPRIYSNATFDVLARRTDTRGARQVTLPFYSVVLRGGSTVVTKRVGQVTLDFADGQERAQARERLAKKPFKTK
;
A
#
# COMPACT_ATOMS: atom_id res chain seq x y z
N MET A 1 16.46 18.47 -63.75
CA MET A 1 15.51 17.41 -63.37
C MET A 1 15.80 16.88 -61.96
N ILE A 2 16.27 17.72 -61.02
CA ILE A 2 16.74 17.34 -59.67
C ILE A 2 16.01 18.10 -58.56
N THR A 3 15.05 18.97 -58.88
CA THR A 3 14.43 19.89 -57.93
C THR A 3 13.10 19.39 -57.38
N ARG A 4 12.52 18.29 -57.88
CA ARG A 4 11.21 17.76 -57.48
C ARG A 4 11.26 16.60 -56.46
N LEU A 5 12.47 16.13 -56.14
CA LEU A 5 12.61 14.98 -55.23
C LEU A 5 12.91 15.34 -53.76
N ARG A 6 13.09 16.64 -53.48
CA ARG A 6 13.41 17.11 -52.11
C ARG A 6 12.20 17.62 -51.30
N LEU A 7 11.02 17.75 -51.91
CA LEU A 7 9.83 18.19 -51.21
C LEU A 7 8.95 17.04 -50.65
N ALA A 8 9.20 15.80 -51.06
CA ALA A 8 8.41 14.66 -50.56
C ALA A 8 8.96 14.03 -49.27
N ALA A 9 10.17 14.39 -48.83
CA ALA A 9 10.79 13.84 -47.66
C ALA A 9 10.52 14.57 -46.34
N VAL A 10 9.87 15.75 -46.37
CA VAL A 10 9.63 16.57 -45.18
C VAL A 10 8.22 16.36 -44.60
N LEU A 11 7.32 15.66 -45.28
CA LEU A 11 5.92 15.47 -44.88
C LEU A 11 5.65 14.14 -44.11
N MET A 12 6.68 13.31 -43.87
CA MET A 12 6.49 12.03 -43.15
C MET A 12 7.04 11.99 -41.73
N MET A 13 7.39 13.11 -41.14
CA MET A 13 8.00 13.15 -39.78
C MET A 13 7.08 13.80 -38.71
N GLY A 14 5.77 13.86 -38.98
CA GLY A 14 4.78 14.58 -38.15
C GLY A 14 3.72 13.73 -37.45
N ALA A 15 3.82 12.40 -37.42
CA ALA A 15 2.72 11.58 -36.91
C ALA A 15 3.16 10.49 -35.93
N ALA A 16 3.87 10.85 -34.86
CA ALA A 16 4.16 9.91 -33.76
C ALA A 16 4.16 10.62 -32.40
N ILE A 17 3.12 11.43 -32.13
CA ILE A 17 2.78 11.79 -30.75
C ILE A 17 1.38 11.22 -30.49
N ALA A 18 1.25 9.90 -30.49
CA ALA A 18 0.15 9.23 -29.84
C ALA A 18 0.45 9.30 -28.35
N GLY A 19 -0.04 10.37 -27.70
CA GLY A 19 0.02 10.52 -26.27
C GLY A 19 -0.61 9.31 -25.60
N CYS A 20 0.09 8.70 -24.68
CA CYS A 20 -0.47 7.72 -23.77
C CYS A 20 -1.67 8.36 -23.09
N LYS A 21 -2.87 7.90 -23.42
CA LYS A 21 -4.08 8.21 -22.67
C LYS A 21 -3.93 7.49 -21.35
N SER A 22 -3.59 8.21 -20.30
CA SER A 22 -3.66 7.66 -18.95
C SER A 22 -5.14 7.52 -18.59
N ASP A 23 -5.60 6.31 -18.30
CA ASP A 23 -6.93 6.03 -17.77
C ASP A 23 -7.09 6.57 -16.34
N GLY A 24 -6.92 7.86 -16.16
CA GLY A 24 -6.97 8.57 -14.88
C GLY A 24 -7.32 10.04 -15.03
N GLU A 25 -7.82 10.46 -16.20
CA GLU A 25 -8.26 11.82 -16.40
C GLU A 25 -9.55 12.07 -15.61
N LEU A 26 -9.45 12.91 -14.58
CA LEU A 26 -10.60 13.50 -13.90
C LEU A 26 -11.36 14.35 -14.92
N VAL A 27 -12.45 13.84 -15.45
CA VAL A 27 -13.39 14.62 -16.25
C VAL A 27 -14.05 15.63 -15.33
N VAL A 28 -13.53 16.85 -15.33
CA VAL A 28 -14.19 18.00 -14.70
C VAL A 28 -15.29 18.44 -15.63
N ASP A 29 -16.50 18.00 -15.39
CA ASP A 29 -17.68 18.45 -16.11
C ASP A 29 -17.93 19.92 -15.78
N GLN A 30 -17.86 20.80 -16.78
CA GLN A 30 -18.03 22.25 -16.61
C GLN A 30 -19.47 22.55 -16.16
N GLY A 31 -19.65 22.88 -14.90
CA GLY A 31 -20.90 23.43 -14.38
C GLY A 31 -21.45 22.78 -13.12
N VAL A 32 -20.90 21.67 -12.66
CA VAL A 32 -21.28 21.06 -11.38
C VAL A 32 -20.02 20.97 -10.55
N GLY A 33 -20.00 21.67 -9.43
CA GLY A 33 -18.88 21.57 -8.49
C GLY A 33 -18.54 20.09 -8.22
N ILE A 34 -17.30 19.81 -7.86
CA ILE A 34 -16.80 18.45 -7.60
C ILE A 34 -17.77 17.72 -6.69
N THR A 35 -18.69 16.97 -7.29
CA THR A 35 -19.53 16.01 -6.57
C THR A 35 -18.65 14.82 -6.23
N ALA A 36 -17.75 15.00 -5.26
CA ALA A 36 -17.11 13.87 -4.62
C ALA A 36 -18.24 13.00 -4.08
N ILE A 37 -18.45 11.84 -4.66
CA ILE A 37 -19.34 10.83 -4.08
C ILE A 37 -18.76 10.55 -2.71
N ARG A 38 -19.37 11.13 -1.67
CA ARG A 38 -18.96 10.93 -0.30
C ARG A 38 -19.45 9.55 0.09
N THR A 39 -18.59 8.58 -0.04
CA THR A 39 -18.84 7.27 0.53
C THR A 39 -18.69 7.36 2.05
N ALA A 40 -19.56 6.68 2.78
CA ALA A 40 -19.43 6.54 4.22
C ALA A 40 -18.30 5.57 4.60
N CYS A 41 -17.77 4.84 3.63
CA CYS A 41 -16.66 3.91 3.81
C CYS A 41 -15.35 4.64 4.11
N PRO A 42 -14.59 4.20 5.14
CA PRO A 42 -13.30 4.78 5.45
C PRO A 42 -12.28 4.45 4.36
N ALA A 43 -11.47 5.42 3.97
CA ALA A 43 -10.25 5.16 3.22
C ALA A 43 -9.27 4.38 4.10
N VAL A 44 -8.57 3.41 3.50
CA VAL A 44 -7.58 2.58 4.19
C VAL A 44 -6.23 2.72 3.49
N GLY A 45 -5.19 2.95 4.25
CA GLY A 45 -3.83 3.09 3.74
C GLY A 45 -2.79 2.91 4.84
N VAL A 46 -1.55 2.87 4.44
CA VAL A 46 -0.39 2.88 5.34
C VAL A 46 0.20 4.28 5.28
N PRO A 47 0.30 4.98 6.42
CA PRO A 47 0.94 6.29 6.46
C PRO A 47 2.42 6.20 6.07
N ASP A 48 2.96 7.26 5.48
CA ASP A 48 4.36 7.34 5.12
C ASP A 48 5.26 7.03 6.32
N TYR A 49 6.35 6.31 6.07
CA TYR A 49 7.36 5.91 7.06
C TYR A 49 6.87 5.00 8.20
N THR A 50 5.68 4.40 8.08
CA THR A 50 5.13 3.49 9.10
C THR A 50 4.89 2.07 8.59
N GLY A 51 5.15 1.83 7.32
CA GLY A 51 4.92 0.54 6.67
C GLY A 51 6.06 -0.47 6.83
N ASP A 52 7.19 -0.06 7.38
CA ASP A 52 8.40 -0.88 7.45
C ASP A 52 8.89 -1.02 8.87
N ILE A 53 9.57 -2.13 9.14
CA ILE A 53 10.27 -2.37 10.39
C ILE A 53 11.61 -3.07 10.12
N THR A 54 12.65 -2.63 10.81
CA THR A 54 13.96 -3.29 10.84
C THR A 54 14.26 -3.72 12.27
N THR A 55 14.59 -4.99 12.43
CA THR A 55 15.06 -5.53 13.71
C THR A 55 16.54 -5.83 13.67
N PHE A 56 17.20 -5.75 14.81
CA PHE A 56 18.63 -5.94 14.96
C PHE A 56 18.91 -7.11 15.89
N ARG A 57 20.02 -7.83 15.65
CA ARG A 57 20.45 -8.98 16.48
C ARG A 57 20.91 -8.56 17.87
N VAL A 58 21.65 -7.45 17.93
CA VAL A 58 22.14 -6.88 19.18
C VAL A 58 21.38 -5.60 19.45
N PRO A 59 20.64 -5.51 20.57
CA PRO A 59 19.92 -4.29 20.93
C PRO A 59 20.87 -3.10 21.07
N GLY A 60 20.47 -1.96 20.48
CA GLY A 60 21.23 -0.71 20.52
C GLY A 60 22.29 -0.56 19.43
N ASP A 61 22.67 -1.61 18.72
CA ASP A 61 23.53 -1.53 17.53
C ASP A 61 22.68 -1.51 16.26
N VAL A 62 22.52 -0.33 15.67
CA VAL A 62 21.75 -0.07 14.44
C VAL A 62 22.60 -0.14 13.17
N SER A 63 23.80 -0.74 13.23
CA SER A 63 24.63 -0.92 12.05
C SER A 63 24.01 -1.88 11.03
N ALA A 64 24.33 -1.68 9.75
CA ALA A 64 23.82 -2.53 8.67
C ALA A 64 24.24 -4.02 8.84
N SER A 65 25.43 -4.27 9.40
CA SER A 65 25.91 -5.62 9.67
C SER A 65 25.13 -6.34 10.78
N ASN A 66 24.41 -5.59 11.60
CA ASN A 66 23.63 -6.11 12.74
C ASN A 66 22.14 -6.30 12.40
N ILE A 67 21.71 -5.98 11.18
CA ILE A 67 20.32 -6.21 10.77
C ILE A 67 20.00 -7.69 10.87
N ASP A 68 18.87 -8.00 11.53
CA ASP A 68 18.33 -9.34 11.64
C ASP A 68 17.22 -9.58 10.61
N VAL A 69 16.12 -8.84 10.71
CA VAL A 69 14.97 -8.93 9.81
C VAL A 69 14.53 -7.56 9.38
N THR A 70 14.22 -7.42 8.10
CA THR A 70 13.46 -6.28 7.56
C THR A 70 12.10 -6.78 7.11
N ALA A 71 11.05 -6.02 7.37
CA ALA A 71 9.70 -6.37 6.93
C ALA A 71 8.91 -5.15 6.51
N SER A 72 8.01 -5.34 5.54
CA SER A 72 7.16 -4.28 4.98
C SER A 72 5.72 -4.72 4.87
N ILE A 73 4.78 -3.81 5.14
CA ILE A 73 3.36 -4.00 4.87
C ILE A 73 3.11 -3.75 3.38
N THR A 74 2.45 -4.70 2.73
CA THR A 74 2.12 -4.63 1.30
C THR A 74 0.69 -5.07 1.06
N ASN A 75 0.20 -4.87 -0.18
CA ASN A 75 -1.07 -5.41 -0.65
C ASN A 75 -2.24 -5.11 0.29
N VAL A 76 -2.32 -3.88 0.79
CA VAL A 76 -3.43 -3.43 1.64
C VAL A 76 -4.71 -3.38 0.81
N ARG A 77 -5.75 -4.05 1.30
CA ARG A 77 -7.08 -4.10 0.67
C ARG A 77 -8.14 -3.85 1.72
N SER A 78 -9.21 -3.19 1.33
CA SER A 78 -10.37 -3.00 2.19
C SER A 78 -11.64 -3.44 1.48
N THR A 79 -12.58 -3.91 2.27
CA THR A 79 -13.98 -4.11 1.85
C THR A 79 -14.87 -3.39 2.85
N CYS A 80 -15.93 -2.78 2.36
CA CYS A 80 -16.83 -1.99 3.18
C CYS A 80 -18.27 -2.25 2.77
N ASP A 81 -19.17 -2.31 3.74
CA ASP A 81 -20.61 -2.48 3.55
C ASP A 81 -21.34 -1.25 4.10
N GLU A 82 -22.01 -0.53 3.20
CA GLU A 82 -22.81 0.67 3.49
C GLU A 82 -24.31 0.38 3.58
N GLY A 83 -24.76 -0.84 3.30
CA GLY A 83 -26.19 -1.21 3.25
C GLY A 83 -26.87 -1.33 4.61
N SER A 84 -26.19 -1.08 5.71
CA SER A 84 -26.66 -1.19 7.09
C SER A 84 -26.61 0.16 7.80
N PRO A 85 -27.45 0.39 8.86
CA PRO A 85 -27.31 1.58 9.69
C PRO A 85 -25.94 1.68 10.40
N ARG A 86 -25.10 0.69 10.26
CA ARG A 86 -23.73 0.66 10.74
C ARG A 86 -22.79 0.30 9.58
N ILE A 87 -21.72 1.06 9.45
CA ILE A 87 -20.69 0.79 8.47
C ILE A 87 -19.79 -0.33 8.98
N TYR A 88 -19.62 -1.36 8.16
CA TYR A 88 -18.70 -2.45 8.43
C TYR A 88 -17.53 -2.39 7.44
N SER A 89 -16.35 -2.14 7.95
CA SER A 89 -15.14 -2.16 7.16
C SER A 89 -14.20 -3.26 7.62
N ASN A 90 -13.64 -4.00 6.65
CA ASN A 90 -12.56 -4.96 6.89
C ASN A 90 -11.34 -4.49 6.11
N ALA A 91 -10.16 -4.65 6.69
CA ALA A 91 -8.92 -4.48 5.99
C ALA A 91 -8.08 -5.74 6.07
N THR A 92 -7.38 -6.06 4.99
CA THR A 92 -6.37 -7.12 4.93
C THR A 92 -5.08 -6.53 4.39
N PHE A 93 -3.97 -7.08 4.82
CA PHE A 93 -2.65 -6.71 4.31
C PHE A 93 -1.72 -7.91 4.35
N ASP A 94 -0.71 -7.89 3.52
CA ASP A 94 0.39 -8.84 3.52
C ASP A 94 1.60 -8.21 4.18
N VAL A 95 2.35 -9.00 4.94
CA VAL A 95 3.66 -8.63 5.47
C VAL A 95 4.70 -9.47 4.75
N LEU A 96 5.60 -8.81 4.05
CA LEU A 96 6.77 -9.42 3.42
C LEU A 96 7.97 -9.17 4.32
N ALA A 97 8.69 -10.23 4.66
CA ALA A 97 9.88 -10.12 5.47
C ALA A 97 11.08 -10.81 4.83
N ARG A 98 12.26 -10.29 5.13
CA ARG A 98 13.55 -10.80 4.72
C ARG A 98 14.46 -10.87 5.94
N ARG A 99 15.09 -12.04 6.17
CA ARG A 99 16.10 -12.25 7.21
C ARG A 99 17.51 -12.27 6.61
N THR A 100 18.50 -11.87 7.39
CA THR A 100 19.90 -11.88 6.96
C THR A 100 20.58 -13.23 7.21
N ASP A 101 20.28 -13.91 8.32
CA ASP A 101 20.78 -15.27 8.60
C ASP A 101 19.74 -16.30 8.19
N THR A 102 20.06 -17.12 7.19
CA THR A 102 19.16 -18.13 6.62
C THR A 102 19.29 -19.51 7.25
N ARG A 103 20.22 -19.69 8.20
CA ARG A 103 20.47 -20.97 8.86
C ARG A 103 19.35 -21.33 9.83
N GLY A 104 18.88 -22.56 9.71
CA GLY A 104 17.83 -23.12 10.54
C GLY A 104 16.43 -22.55 10.25
N ALA A 105 15.41 -23.34 10.53
CA ALA A 105 14.04 -22.85 10.54
C ALA A 105 13.82 -21.91 11.71
N ARG A 106 13.10 -20.80 11.49
CA ARG A 106 12.90 -19.79 12.53
C ARG A 106 11.56 -19.09 12.35
N GLN A 107 10.86 -18.87 13.44
CA GLN A 107 9.68 -18.04 13.50
C GLN A 107 10.02 -16.64 14.03
N VAL A 108 9.47 -15.62 13.40
CA VAL A 108 9.65 -14.21 13.79
C VAL A 108 8.29 -13.58 14.00
N THR A 109 8.08 -12.96 15.15
CA THR A 109 6.86 -12.24 15.48
C THR A 109 7.14 -10.74 15.48
N LEU A 110 6.40 -9.99 14.66
CA LEU A 110 6.53 -8.55 14.51
C LEU A 110 5.27 -7.83 14.98
N PRO A 111 5.39 -6.71 15.69
CA PRO A 111 4.25 -5.90 16.09
C PRO A 111 3.73 -5.09 14.89
N PHE A 112 2.42 -4.88 14.85
CA PHE A 112 1.79 -3.89 13.99
C PHE A 112 0.72 -3.11 14.77
N TYR A 113 0.26 -2.00 14.23
CA TYR A 113 -0.88 -1.29 14.78
C TYR A 113 -1.87 -0.89 13.70
N SER A 114 -3.13 -0.73 14.08
CA SER A 114 -4.17 -0.13 13.27
C SER A 114 -4.81 1.03 14.00
N VAL A 115 -5.09 2.11 13.29
CA VAL A 115 -5.71 3.31 13.83
C VAL A 115 -6.92 3.69 12.98
N VAL A 116 -8.01 4.05 13.63
CA VAL A 116 -9.16 4.67 12.97
C VAL A 116 -9.16 6.15 13.29
N LEU A 117 -9.17 6.96 12.25
CA LEU A 117 -9.19 8.42 12.35
C LEU A 117 -10.57 8.95 11.93
N ARG A 118 -11.01 10.03 12.56
CA ARG A 118 -12.13 10.86 12.14
C ARG A 118 -11.57 12.16 11.57
N GLY A 119 -12.05 12.56 10.37
CA GLY A 119 -11.59 13.80 9.75
C GLY A 119 -10.09 13.84 9.45
N GLY A 120 -9.44 12.68 9.30
CA GLY A 120 -8.02 12.57 8.96
C GLY A 120 -7.03 12.76 10.12
N SER A 121 -7.45 13.26 11.28
CA SER A 121 -6.53 13.61 12.37
C SER A 121 -6.92 13.07 13.74
N THR A 122 -8.22 13.00 14.06
CA THR A 122 -8.67 12.61 15.40
C THR A 122 -8.69 11.09 15.55
N VAL A 123 -7.87 10.56 16.47
CA VAL A 123 -7.83 9.13 16.77
C VAL A 123 -9.12 8.70 17.48
N VAL A 124 -9.89 7.83 16.83
CA VAL A 124 -11.11 7.22 17.38
C VAL A 124 -10.78 5.93 18.14
N THR A 125 -9.91 5.12 17.56
CA THR A 125 -9.45 3.88 18.19
C THR A 125 -8.09 3.48 17.65
N LYS A 126 -7.29 2.83 18.48
CA LYS A 126 -6.01 2.23 18.13
C LYS A 126 -5.98 0.80 18.63
N ARG A 127 -5.44 -0.11 17.85
CA ARG A 127 -5.18 -1.49 18.23
C ARG A 127 -3.77 -1.85 17.85
N VAL A 128 -3.14 -2.64 18.71
CA VAL A 128 -1.85 -3.27 18.45
C VAL A 128 -2.09 -4.75 18.26
N GLY A 129 -1.47 -5.33 17.25
CA GLY A 129 -1.49 -6.74 16.94
C GLY A 129 -0.08 -7.26 16.69
N GLN A 130 0.02 -8.54 16.41
CA GLN A 130 1.27 -9.20 16.06
C GLN A 130 1.05 -10.07 14.84
N VAL A 131 2.02 -10.09 13.94
CA VAL A 131 2.09 -10.99 12.79
C VAL A 131 3.26 -11.93 12.99
N THR A 132 3.03 -13.20 12.72
CA THR A 132 4.05 -14.24 12.80
C THR A 132 4.45 -14.70 11.41
N LEU A 133 5.74 -14.75 11.16
CA LEU A 133 6.36 -15.15 9.91
C LEU A 133 7.21 -16.38 10.13
N ASP A 134 7.00 -17.41 9.33
CA ASP A 134 7.73 -18.66 9.38
C ASP A 134 8.77 -18.70 8.26
N PHE A 135 10.03 -18.81 8.63
CA PHE A 135 11.14 -19.00 7.72
C PHE A 135 11.60 -20.45 7.81
N ALA A 136 11.53 -21.19 6.71
CA ALA A 136 12.13 -22.51 6.63
C ALA A 136 13.66 -22.40 6.56
N ASP A 137 14.36 -23.49 6.86
CA ASP A 137 15.83 -23.54 6.73
C ASP A 137 16.26 -23.19 5.31
N GLY A 138 17.27 -22.36 5.18
CA GLY A 138 17.75 -21.83 3.91
C GLY A 138 16.89 -20.73 3.28
N GLN A 139 15.68 -20.48 3.76
CA GLN A 139 14.82 -19.42 3.23
C GLN A 139 15.19 -18.03 3.78
N GLU A 140 15.38 -17.10 2.87
CA GLU A 140 15.63 -15.69 3.17
C GLU A 140 14.35 -14.88 3.37
N ARG A 141 13.26 -15.26 2.69
CA ARG A 141 12.00 -14.51 2.64
C ARG A 141 10.84 -15.29 3.22
N ALA A 142 9.95 -14.58 3.90
CA ALA A 142 8.69 -15.10 4.38
C ALA A 142 7.57 -14.09 4.13
N GLN A 143 6.34 -14.58 4.04
CA GLN A 143 5.14 -13.76 3.88
C GLN A 143 4.05 -14.27 4.81
N ALA A 144 3.35 -13.35 5.44
CA ALA A 144 2.14 -13.64 6.20
C ALA A 144 1.03 -12.68 5.78
N ARG A 145 -0.22 -13.13 5.87
CA ARG A 145 -1.41 -12.31 5.61
C ARG A 145 -2.18 -12.11 6.89
N GLU A 146 -2.45 -10.84 7.19
CA GLU A 146 -3.23 -10.44 8.34
C GLU A 146 -4.57 -9.83 7.94
N ARG A 147 -5.55 -10.01 8.83
CA ARG A 147 -6.88 -9.44 8.69
C ARG A 147 -7.23 -8.63 9.94
N LEU A 148 -7.52 -7.36 9.73
CA LEU A 148 -8.09 -6.51 10.77
C LEU A 148 -9.57 -6.85 10.88
N ALA A 149 -9.92 -7.60 11.93
CA ALA A 149 -11.26 -8.13 12.12
C ALA A 149 -12.30 -7.05 12.38
N LYS A 150 -13.46 -7.30 11.83
CA LYS A 150 -14.74 -6.62 11.92
C LYS A 150 -15.09 -6.23 13.37
N LYS A 151 -14.97 -4.94 13.74
CA LYS A 151 -15.80 -4.39 14.83
C LYS A 151 -16.64 -3.25 14.28
N PRO A 152 -17.95 -3.22 14.57
CA PRO A 152 -18.81 -2.13 14.11
C PRO A 152 -18.33 -0.81 14.71
N PHE A 153 -18.08 0.18 13.85
CA PHE A 153 -17.89 1.55 14.28
C PHE A 153 -19.27 2.16 14.52
N LYS A 154 -19.51 2.64 15.75
CA LYS A 154 -20.69 3.46 16.01
C LYS A 154 -20.38 4.86 15.48
N THR A 155 -20.97 5.24 14.37
CA THR A 155 -21.09 6.64 13.98
C THR A 155 -22.17 7.26 14.85
N LYS A 156 -21.79 8.19 15.74
CA LYS A 156 -22.74 9.13 16.35
C LYS A 156 -22.85 10.36 15.50
#